data_a753eb90ef83451d10df73c69e063160
#
_entry.id   a753eb90ef83451d10df73c69e063160
#
_cell.length_a   1.000
_cell.length_b   1.000
_cell.length_c   1.000
_cell.angle_alpha   90.00
_cell.angle_beta   90.00
_cell.angle_gamma   90.00
#
_symmetry.space_group_name_H-M   'P 1'
#
loop_
_entity.id
_entity.type
_entity.pdbx_description
1 polymer ?
#
loop_
_entity_poly.entity_id
_entity_poly.type
_entity_poly.pdbx_seq_one_letter_code
_entity_poly.pdbx_strand_id
1 'polypeptide(L)'
;MIRSGPRLWARLALLGLTLGAVSAASRTAWSQPAPVDSAAALPAAFVLPAPPSGLVLDDVPNDAGRALDAHWSLSPDDSPGRHVVRGYLLARSESPGGPWSAVDSVAAGVHAATDAGVKRNTTYFYRVSALGTGGVTPALSVTGPVKATSQWINRTRWSVLVGTVMFFAFVLYFVQSAQSGKVPFVRRIPGIDAIEEAIGRATEMGRPVLYVPGILDIDEIQTVAGLVILESVARLTAKYQTPIVVPVTYPIPFTIAEEMVKSGYLHAGRPEAYDPTSVRFVSPEQFAYTASVGGVMLRDKPAAVIYMGAFFAESLLLAETGFSMGAIQVAGTANVHQLPFFVVACDYTLIGEELYAASAYLSKEPKLVGALKGADLMKLAVIAALLVGCLLETLHIHGLRTWMASQ
;
A
#
# COMPACT_ATOMS: atom_id res chain seq x y z
N MET A 1 43.81 17.79 18.88
CA MET A 1 44.41 18.49 17.74
C MET A 1 43.87 17.93 16.46
N ILE A 2 42.80 18.49 15.94
CA ILE A 2 42.22 18.12 14.63
C ILE A 2 42.02 19.44 13.88
N ARG A 3 42.82 19.63 12.81
CA ARG A 3 42.77 20.79 11.93
C ARG A 3 41.47 20.77 11.11
N SER A 4 40.60 21.75 11.33
CA SER A 4 39.47 22.06 10.48
C SER A 4 39.91 22.75 9.21
N GLY A 5 39.71 22.13 8.05
CA GLY A 5 40.05 22.68 6.74
C GLY A 5 39.05 23.74 6.26
N PRO A 6 39.51 24.76 5.52
CA PRO A 6 38.75 25.95 5.14
C PRO A 6 37.76 25.78 3.95
N ARG A 7 37.30 24.57 3.66
CA ARG A 7 36.46 24.29 2.47
C ARG A 7 34.97 24.35 2.69
N LEU A 8 34.50 24.50 3.92
CA LEU A 8 33.04 24.53 4.22
C LEU A 8 32.44 25.93 4.11
N TRP A 9 33.25 26.97 4.36
CA TRP A 9 32.78 28.36 4.32
C TRP A 9 32.70 28.98 2.92
N ALA A 10 33.40 28.42 1.96
CA ALA A 10 33.37 28.88 0.56
C ALA A 10 32.11 28.48 -0.20
N ARG A 11 31.37 27.44 0.28
CA ARG A 11 30.09 27.03 -0.34
C ARG A 11 28.86 27.77 0.19
N LEU A 12 28.93 28.34 1.38
CA LEU A 12 27.85 29.17 1.94
C LEU A 12 27.90 30.62 1.47
N ALA A 13 29.05 31.11 1.06
CA ALA A 13 29.21 32.47 0.50
C ALA A 13 28.69 32.56 -0.97
N LEU A 14 28.65 31.44 -1.72
CA LEU A 14 28.14 31.43 -3.10
C LEU A 14 26.60 31.35 -3.15
N LEU A 15 25.92 30.84 -2.10
CA LEU A 15 24.46 30.83 -2.03
C LEU A 15 23.86 32.17 -1.57
N GLY A 16 24.64 33.01 -0.91
CA GLY A 16 24.22 34.35 -0.48
C GLY A 16 24.25 35.42 -1.60
N LEU A 17 25.06 35.19 -2.64
CA LEU A 17 25.23 36.14 -3.75
C LEU A 17 24.21 35.97 -4.88
N THR A 18 23.51 34.85 -4.95
CA THR A 18 22.47 34.62 -5.97
C THR A 18 21.07 35.11 -5.58
N LEU A 19 20.82 35.37 -4.28
CA LEU A 19 19.56 35.95 -3.81
C LEU A 19 19.54 37.49 -3.75
N GLY A 20 20.72 38.13 -3.88
CA GLY A 20 20.85 39.59 -3.90
C GLY A 20 20.70 40.25 -5.27
N ALA A 21 20.72 39.48 -6.35
CA ALA A 21 20.71 40.00 -7.73
C ALA A 21 19.31 40.09 -8.40
N VAL A 22 18.25 39.60 -7.72
CA VAL A 22 16.88 39.61 -8.29
C VAL A 22 16.04 40.82 -7.85
N SER A 23 16.52 41.63 -6.88
CA SER A 23 15.74 42.75 -6.35
C SER A 23 16.15 44.16 -6.89
N ALA A 24 17.07 44.24 -7.88
CA ALA A 24 17.57 45.55 -8.37
C ALA A 24 17.19 45.87 -9.83
N ALA A 25 16.33 45.09 -10.50
CA ALA A 25 15.95 45.31 -11.89
C ALA A 25 14.45 45.63 -12.08
N SER A 26 13.87 46.46 -11.22
CA SER A 26 12.54 47.01 -11.43
C SER A 26 12.50 48.52 -11.09
N ARG A 27 13.25 49.31 -11.87
CA ARG A 27 13.02 50.74 -11.96
C ARG A 27 12.95 51.13 -13.42
N THR A 28 11.71 51.35 -13.84
CA THR A 28 11.26 52.38 -14.77
C THR A 28 12.00 52.54 -16.09
N ALA A 29 11.51 51.91 -17.14
CA ALA A 29 11.43 52.55 -18.44
C ALA A 29 9.92 52.84 -18.73
N TRP A 30 9.51 54.04 -18.57
CA TRP A 30 8.30 54.56 -19.19
C TRP A 30 8.61 54.62 -20.69
N SER A 31 8.35 53.53 -21.43
CA SER A 31 8.30 53.56 -22.87
C SER A 31 6.99 54.26 -23.26
N GLN A 32 7.09 55.29 -24.05
CA GLN A 32 5.97 55.93 -24.71
C GLN A 32 5.07 54.88 -25.38
N PRO A 33 3.76 55.01 -25.33
CA PRO A 33 2.89 54.14 -26.10
C PRO A 33 3.24 54.26 -27.58
N ALA A 34 3.57 53.15 -28.20
CA ALA A 34 3.66 53.04 -29.63
C ALA A 34 2.34 53.53 -30.25
N PRO A 35 2.37 54.21 -31.43
CA PRO A 35 1.17 54.64 -32.08
C PRO A 35 0.25 53.42 -32.25
N VAL A 36 -0.94 53.53 -31.69
CA VAL A 36 -2.01 52.58 -31.92
C VAL A 36 -2.36 52.68 -33.39
N ASP A 37 -1.84 51.75 -34.19
CA ASP A 37 -2.43 51.52 -35.52
C ASP A 37 -3.88 51.08 -35.25
N SER A 38 -4.73 52.04 -35.36
CA SER A 38 -6.17 51.88 -35.37
C SER A 38 -6.58 51.21 -36.68
N ALA A 39 -6.06 50.02 -36.94
CA ALA A 39 -6.78 49.08 -37.77
C ALA A 39 -7.93 48.58 -36.89
N ALA A 40 -9.07 49.23 -36.98
CA ALA A 40 -10.31 48.74 -36.41
C ALA A 40 -10.44 47.26 -36.79
N ALA A 41 -10.22 46.39 -35.82
CA ALA A 41 -10.53 44.96 -35.97
C ALA A 41 -12.00 44.92 -36.38
N LEU A 42 -12.26 44.59 -37.61
CA LEU A 42 -13.61 44.30 -38.10
C LEU A 42 -14.26 43.39 -37.04
N PRO A 43 -15.51 43.65 -36.61
CA PRO A 43 -16.17 42.79 -35.64
C PRO A 43 -16.07 41.37 -36.16
N ALA A 44 -15.51 40.47 -35.32
CA ALA A 44 -15.31 39.08 -35.69
C ALA A 44 -16.62 38.57 -36.30
N ALA A 45 -16.57 38.23 -37.57
CA ALA A 45 -17.77 37.81 -38.30
C ALA A 45 -18.44 36.72 -37.44
N PHE A 46 -19.76 36.86 -37.22
CA PHE A 46 -20.56 35.89 -36.49
C PHE A 46 -20.57 34.57 -37.29
N VAL A 47 -19.53 33.77 -37.13
CA VAL A 47 -19.37 32.49 -37.82
C VAL A 47 -19.87 31.39 -36.89
N LEU A 48 -20.89 30.66 -37.36
CA LEU A 48 -21.28 29.40 -36.73
C LEU A 48 -20.26 28.32 -37.12
N PRO A 49 -19.60 27.64 -36.16
CA PRO A 49 -18.67 26.57 -36.49
C PRO A 49 -19.40 25.38 -37.09
N ALA A 50 -18.70 24.58 -37.86
CA ALA A 50 -19.24 23.30 -38.32
C ALA A 50 -19.60 22.38 -37.12
N PRO A 51 -20.65 21.57 -37.21
CA PRO A 51 -21.07 20.71 -36.11
C PRO A 51 -20.05 19.59 -35.85
N PRO A 52 -19.86 19.16 -34.58
CA PRO A 52 -19.11 17.97 -34.23
C PRO A 52 -19.84 16.71 -34.75
N SER A 53 -19.11 15.61 -34.92
CA SER A 53 -19.64 14.37 -35.46
C SER A 53 -19.24 13.15 -34.60
N GLY A 54 -19.81 11.98 -34.90
CA GLY A 54 -19.36 10.72 -34.32
C GLY A 54 -19.55 10.62 -32.79
N LEU A 55 -20.64 11.16 -32.26
CA LEU A 55 -20.95 11.02 -30.84
C LEU A 55 -21.17 9.55 -30.49
N VAL A 56 -20.34 9.02 -29.59
CA VAL A 56 -20.42 7.67 -29.00
C VAL A 56 -20.68 7.83 -27.50
N LEU A 57 -21.51 6.95 -26.97
CA LEU A 57 -21.91 6.95 -25.55
C LEU A 57 -21.59 5.60 -24.93
N ASP A 58 -20.86 5.63 -23.85
CA ASP A 58 -20.45 4.44 -23.12
C ASP A 58 -20.92 4.52 -21.66
N ASP A 59 -21.34 3.38 -21.10
CA ASP A 59 -21.72 3.24 -19.70
C ASP A 59 -20.45 3.23 -18.84
N VAL A 60 -20.35 4.15 -17.89
CA VAL A 60 -19.18 4.22 -16.99
C VAL A 60 -19.16 2.98 -16.10
N PRO A 61 -18.12 2.17 -16.15
CA PRO A 61 -18.08 0.94 -15.36
C PRO A 61 -17.90 1.24 -13.87
N ASN A 62 -18.65 0.51 -13.02
CA ASN A 62 -18.57 0.53 -11.54
C ASN A 62 -19.00 1.83 -10.83
N ASP A 63 -19.82 2.62 -11.49
CA ASP A 63 -20.38 3.86 -10.96
C ASP A 63 -21.75 3.69 -10.29
N ALA A 64 -22.20 2.45 -10.13
CA ALA A 64 -23.55 2.06 -9.70
C ALA A 64 -24.66 2.50 -10.67
N GLY A 65 -24.35 2.74 -11.95
CA GLY A 65 -25.27 3.18 -12.99
C GLY A 65 -25.69 4.64 -12.85
N ARG A 66 -24.75 5.53 -12.54
CA ARG A 66 -24.97 6.96 -12.31
C ARG A 66 -24.28 7.89 -13.28
N ALA A 67 -23.41 7.35 -14.15
CA ALA A 67 -22.68 8.15 -15.13
C ALA A 67 -22.67 7.50 -16.51
N LEU A 68 -22.57 8.35 -17.54
CA LEU A 68 -22.38 7.99 -18.93
C LEU A 68 -21.24 8.85 -19.50
N ASP A 69 -20.31 8.21 -20.21
CA ASP A 69 -19.25 8.91 -20.94
C ASP A 69 -19.68 9.16 -22.37
N ALA A 70 -19.46 10.39 -22.82
CA ALA A 70 -19.72 10.85 -24.17
C ALA A 70 -18.40 11.21 -24.85
N HIS A 71 -18.14 10.63 -26.00
CA HIS A 71 -16.98 10.93 -26.85
C HIS A 71 -17.43 11.34 -28.25
N TRP A 72 -16.78 12.36 -28.83
CA TRP A 72 -17.11 12.83 -30.17
C TRP A 72 -15.87 13.24 -30.95
N SER A 73 -16.02 13.34 -32.26
CA SER A 73 -15.01 13.95 -33.12
C SER A 73 -15.17 15.48 -33.13
N LEU A 74 -14.07 16.17 -32.95
CA LEU A 74 -14.05 17.65 -32.94
C LEU A 74 -14.63 18.22 -34.21
N SER A 75 -15.15 19.45 -34.13
CA SER A 75 -15.54 20.20 -35.30
C SER A 75 -14.35 20.38 -36.25
N PRO A 76 -14.53 20.32 -37.58
CA PRO A 76 -13.48 20.65 -38.55
C PRO A 76 -12.90 22.09 -38.41
N ASP A 77 -13.66 22.98 -37.76
CA ASP A 77 -13.24 24.36 -37.51
C ASP A 77 -12.48 24.50 -36.16
N ASP A 78 -12.36 23.42 -35.39
CA ASP A 78 -11.56 23.38 -34.17
C ASP A 78 -10.11 22.96 -34.48
N SER A 79 -9.43 23.84 -35.23
CA SER A 79 -8.03 23.66 -35.62
C SER A 79 -7.15 24.69 -34.92
N PRO A 80 -5.91 24.35 -34.57
CA PRO A 80 -4.95 25.30 -33.99
C PRO A 80 -4.85 26.58 -34.86
N GLY A 81 -5.16 27.75 -34.27
CA GLY A 81 -5.03 29.03 -34.90
C GLY A 81 -6.31 29.60 -35.53
N ARG A 82 -7.40 28.86 -35.66
CA ARG A 82 -8.66 29.41 -36.23
C ARG A 82 -9.55 30.09 -35.20
N HIS A 83 -9.56 29.67 -33.93
CA HIS A 83 -10.34 30.21 -32.81
C HIS A 83 -11.85 30.44 -33.09
N VAL A 84 -12.42 29.68 -34.04
CA VAL A 84 -13.84 29.75 -34.41
C VAL A 84 -14.69 29.01 -33.37
N VAL A 85 -14.21 27.88 -32.89
CA VAL A 85 -14.83 27.06 -31.82
C VAL A 85 -14.35 27.59 -30.47
N ARG A 86 -15.27 27.88 -29.55
CA ARG A 86 -15.01 28.27 -28.17
C ARG A 86 -15.15 27.10 -27.22
N GLY A 87 -15.94 26.07 -27.59
CA GLY A 87 -16.20 24.88 -26.80
C GLY A 87 -17.31 24.04 -27.39
N TYR A 88 -17.69 23.02 -26.63
CA TYR A 88 -18.77 22.11 -26.97
C TYR A 88 -19.79 22.04 -25.86
N LEU A 89 -21.07 21.96 -26.22
CA LEU A 89 -22.20 21.80 -25.32
C LEU A 89 -22.77 20.41 -25.48
N LEU A 90 -22.70 19.60 -24.43
CA LEU A 90 -23.37 18.29 -24.33
C LEU A 90 -24.76 18.51 -23.72
N ALA A 91 -25.81 18.05 -24.40
CA ALA A 91 -27.19 18.12 -23.91
C ALA A 91 -27.84 16.76 -23.91
N ARG A 92 -28.69 16.52 -22.90
CA ARG A 92 -29.39 15.24 -22.61
C ARG A 92 -30.91 15.46 -22.72
N SER A 93 -31.60 14.40 -23.13
CA SER A 93 -33.04 14.28 -23.06
C SER A 93 -33.48 12.84 -22.75
N GLU A 94 -34.66 12.66 -22.18
CA GLU A 94 -35.29 11.35 -21.99
C GLU A 94 -36.07 10.90 -23.24
N SER A 95 -36.25 11.77 -24.25
CA SER A 95 -36.88 11.42 -25.51
C SER A 95 -36.07 11.95 -26.69
N PRO A 96 -36.13 11.33 -27.89
CA PRO A 96 -35.32 11.73 -29.04
C PRO A 96 -35.67 13.15 -29.59
N GLY A 97 -36.88 13.65 -29.29
CA GLY A 97 -37.34 14.97 -29.70
C GLY A 97 -37.13 16.09 -28.70
N GLY A 98 -36.64 15.80 -27.49
CA GLY A 98 -36.51 16.77 -26.39
C GLY A 98 -37.66 16.67 -25.38
N PRO A 99 -37.70 17.51 -24.34
CA PRO A 99 -36.86 18.69 -24.12
C PRO A 99 -35.41 18.40 -23.80
N TRP A 100 -34.49 19.25 -24.26
CA TRP A 100 -33.05 19.09 -24.07
C TRP A 100 -32.55 19.90 -22.88
N SER A 101 -31.86 19.28 -21.97
CA SER A 101 -31.17 19.94 -20.87
C SER A 101 -29.66 19.90 -21.09
N ALA A 102 -28.99 21.05 -20.88
CA ALA A 102 -27.55 21.11 -20.90
C ALA A 102 -26.98 20.30 -19.76
N VAL A 103 -26.00 19.46 -20.06
CA VAL A 103 -25.31 18.58 -19.08
C VAL A 103 -23.97 19.19 -18.72
N ASP A 104 -23.16 19.46 -19.73
CA ASP A 104 -21.82 20.00 -19.55
C ASP A 104 -21.42 20.88 -20.73
N SER A 105 -20.48 21.80 -20.46
CA SER A 105 -19.88 22.67 -21.46
C SER A 105 -18.37 22.62 -21.33
N VAL A 106 -17.71 22.07 -22.34
CA VAL A 106 -16.26 21.83 -22.35
C VAL A 106 -15.58 22.81 -23.34
N ALA A 107 -14.30 23.10 -23.10
CA ALA A 107 -13.50 23.98 -23.91
C ALA A 107 -13.23 23.43 -25.32
N ALA A 108 -12.81 24.29 -26.25
CA ALA A 108 -12.31 23.87 -27.55
C ALA A 108 -11.15 22.89 -27.41
N GLY A 109 -11.04 21.91 -28.32
CA GLY A 109 -10.05 20.83 -28.28
C GLY A 109 -10.41 19.65 -27.36
N VAL A 110 -11.45 19.77 -26.54
CA VAL A 110 -11.93 18.66 -25.69
C VAL A 110 -12.99 17.87 -26.45
N HIS A 111 -12.82 16.56 -26.54
CA HIS A 111 -13.64 15.65 -27.31
C HIS A 111 -14.40 14.61 -26.45
N ALA A 112 -14.44 14.83 -25.14
CA ALA A 112 -15.11 13.94 -24.21
C ALA A 112 -15.73 14.72 -23.04
N ALA A 113 -16.85 14.21 -22.49
CA ALA A 113 -17.45 14.70 -21.26
C ALA A 113 -18.21 13.57 -20.56
N THR A 114 -18.29 13.62 -19.23
CA THR A 114 -18.99 12.62 -18.41
C THR A 114 -20.25 13.22 -17.81
N ASP A 115 -21.40 12.60 -18.04
CA ASP A 115 -22.65 12.94 -17.36
C ASP A 115 -22.82 12.09 -16.09
N ALA A 116 -22.48 12.64 -14.93
CA ALA A 116 -22.64 12.01 -13.63
C ALA A 116 -24.04 12.19 -12.99
N GLY A 117 -24.97 12.79 -13.72
CA GLY A 117 -26.32 13.11 -13.24
C GLY A 117 -27.42 12.19 -13.75
N VAL A 118 -27.08 11.02 -14.30
CA VAL A 118 -28.08 10.12 -14.89
C VAL A 118 -28.75 9.22 -13.82
N LYS A 119 -30.00 8.86 -14.09
CA LYS A 119 -30.75 7.90 -13.25
C LYS A 119 -30.53 6.49 -13.78
N ARG A 120 -30.31 5.56 -12.88
CA ARG A 120 -30.13 4.14 -13.19
C ARG A 120 -31.29 3.58 -14.01
N ASN A 121 -30.98 2.79 -15.02
CA ASN A 121 -31.94 2.14 -15.94
C ASN A 121 -32.89 3.08 -16.70
N THR A 122 -32.66 4.39 -16.66
CA THR A 122 -33.42 5.35 -17.44
C THR A 122 -32.78 5.50 -18.83
N THR A 123 -33.61 5.57 -19.85
CA THR A 123 -33.15 5.75 -21.23
C THR A 123 -32.88 7.21 -21.49
N TYR A 124 -31.71 7.51 -22.04
CA TYR A 124 -31.33 8.86 -22.41
C TYR A 124 -30.88 8.94 -23.88
N PHE A 125 -31.07 10.14 -24.41
CA PHE A 125 -30.57 10.56 -25.71
C PHE A 125 -29.67 11.76 -25.51
N TYR A 126 -28.61 11.86 -26.28
CA TYR A 126 -27.63 12.92 -26.19
C TYR A 126 -27.40 13.56 -27.55
N ARG A 127 -27.03 14.83 -27.49
CA ARG A 127 -26.51 15.57 -28.64
C ARG A 127 -25.36 16.44 -28.21
N VAL A 128 -24.42 16.69 -29.14
CA VAL A 128 -23.30 17.59 -28.94
C VAL A 128 -23.38 18.68 -29.96
N SER A 129 -23.12 19.90 -29.51
CA SER A 129 -23.16 21.11 -30.35
C SER A 129 -21.88 21.91 -30.16
N ALA A 130 -21.37 22.55 -31.22
CA ALA A 130 -20.23 23.46 -31.10
C ALA A 130 -20.68 24.86 -30.73
N LEU A 131 -19.93 25.50 -29.85
CA LEU A 131 -20.11 26.88 -29.41
C LEU A 131 -19.14 27.77 -30.19
N GLY A 132 -19.63 28.73 -30.91
CA GLY A 132 -18.82 29.72 -31.63
C GLY A 132 -19.15 31.17 -31.29
N THR A 133 -18.50 32.13 -31.93
CA THR A 133 -18.76 33.54 -31.75
C THR A 133 -20.15 33.95 -32.27
N GLY A 134 -20.73 33.20 -33.21
CA GLY A 134 -22.06 33.38 -33.76
C GLY A 134 -23.17 32.65 -33.04
N GLY A 135 -22.88 31.90 -31.97
CA GLY A 135 -23.86 31.14 -31.21
C GLY A 135 -23.58 29.63 -31.18
N VAL A 136 -24.63 28.86 -30.90
CA VAL A 136 -24.59 27.39 -30.81
C VAL A 136 -24.97 26.77 -32.14
N THR A 137 -24.11 25.93 -32.68
CA THR A 137 -24.40 25.19 -33.92
C THR A 137 -25.46 24.14 -33.66
N PRO A 138 -26.45 23.92 -34.53
CA PRO A 138 -27.36 22.80 -34.45
C PRO A 138 -26.60 21.49 -34.42
N ALA A 139 -27.01 20.57 -33.55
CA ALA A 139 -26.39 19.24 -33.47
C ALA A 139 -26.67 18.46 -34.79
N LEU A 140 -25.65 17.75 -35.26
CA LEU A 140 -25.75 17.00 -36.52
C LEU A 140 -26.60 15.73 -36.32
N SER A 141 -26.52 15.10 -35.12
CA SER A 141 -27.19 13.86 -34.81
C SER A 141 -27.58 13.76 -33.33
N VAL A 142 -28.61 12.97 -33.09
CA VAL A 142 -29.02 12.55 -31.75
C VAL A 142 -28.56 11.10 -31.60
N THR A 143 -27.78 10.82 -30.56
CA THR A 143 -27.28 9.47 -30.25
C THR A 143 -28.03 8.89 -29.06
N GLY A 144 -28.44 7.65 -29.15
CA GLY A 144 -29.20 6.88 -28.17
C GLY A 144 -30.12 5.89 -28.87
N PRO A 145 -30.85 5.07 -28.13
CA PRO A 145 -31.03 5.03 -26.67
C PRO A 145 -29.83 4.45 -25.89
N VAL A 146 -29.40 5.12 -24.83
CA VAL A 146 -28.38 4.63 -23.92
C VAL A 146 -28.93 4.58 -22.49
N LYS A 147 -28.44 3.64 -21.68
CA LYS A 147 -28.84 3.49 -20.27
C LYS A 147 -27.61 3.30 -19.40
N ALA A 148 -27.55 4.00 -18.28
CA ALA A 148 -26.58 3.71 -17.24
C ALA A 148 -27.04 2.47 -16.44
N THR A 149 -26.19 1.47 -16.35
CA THR A 149 -26.49 0.19 -15.70
C THR A 149 -25.52 -0.09 -14.56
N SER A 150 -26.02 -0.61 -13.44
CA SER A 150 -25.11 -1.06 -12.39
C SER A 150 -24.52 -2.42 -12.74
N GLN A 151 -23.22 -2.50 -12.70
CA GLN A 151 -22.49 -3.75 -12.93
C GLN A 151 -22.17 -4.41 -11.59
N TRP A 152 -22.47 -5.71 -11.46
CA TRP A 152 -22.14 -6.52 -10.27
C TRP A 152 -20.66 -6.90 -10.22
N ILE A 153 -20.02 -7.01 -11.37
CA ILE A 153 -18.62 -7.41 -11.52
C ILE A 153 -17.96 -6.45 -12.49
N ASN A 154 -16.82 -5.91 -12.08
CA ASN A 154 -15.98 -5.12 -12.96
C ASN A 154 -15.34 -6.01 -14.02
N ARG A 155 -15.88 -5.98 -15.24
CA ARG A 155 -15.39 -6.80 -16.36
C ARG A 155 -14.00 -6.39 -16.82
N THR A 156 -13.62 -5.13 -16.64
CA THR A 156 -12.28 -4.64 -16.94
C THR A 156 -11.22 -5.25 -16.02
N ARG A 157 -11.58 -5.71 -14.81
CA ARG A 157 -10.64 -6.32 -13.85
C ARG A 157 -10.79 -7.83 -13.72
N TRP A 158 -11.20 -8.48 -14.79
CA TRP A 158 -11.35 -9.94 -14.85
C TRP A 158 -10.09 -10.70 -14.44
N SER A 159 -8.91 -10.21 -14.85
CA SER A 159 -7.61 -10.81 -14.49
C SER A 159 -7.37 -10.86 -12.97
N VAL A 160 -7.77 -9.80 -12.25
CA VAL A 160 -7.69 -9.74 -10.79
C VAL A 160 -8.60 -10.79 -10.16
N LEU A 161 -9.82 -10.95 -10.69
CA LEU A 161 -10.76 -11.96 -10.20
C LEU A 161 -10.20 -13.37 -10.38
N VAL A 162 -9.66 -13.70 -11.56
CA VAL A 162 -9.02 -14.99 -11.82
C VAL A 162 -7.85 -15.23 -10.89
N GLY A 163 -6.97 -14.25 -10.71
CA GLY A 163 -5.84 -14.34 -9.77
C GLY A 163 -6.29 -14.58 -8.33
N THR A 164 -7.34 -13.88 -7.90
CA THR A 164 -7.90 -14.03 -6.54
C THR A 164 -8.50 -15.43 -6.34
N VAL A 165 -9.29 -15.92 -7.28
CA VAL A 165 -9.88 -17.27 -7.20
C VAL A 165 -8.77 -18.33 -7.18
N MET A 166 -7.76 -18.20 -8.03
CA MET A 166 -6.62 -19.11 -8.06
C MET A 166 -5.84 -19.10 -6.74
N PHE A 167 -5.61 -17.93 -6.14
CA PHE A 167 -4.97 -17.80 -4.83
C PHE A 167 -5.74 -18.56 -3.75
N PHE A 168 -7.05 -18.30 -3.64
CA PHE A 168 -7.88 -19.01 -2.65
C PHE A 168 -7.93 -20.51 -2.90
N ALA A 169 -7.99 -20.96 -4.16
CA ALA A 169 -7.97 -22.38 -4.50
C ALA A 169 -6.67 -23.05 -4.04
N PHE A 170 -5.51 -22.43 -4.25
CA PHE A 170 -4.23 -22.97 -3.78
C PHE A 170 -4.16 -23.01 -2.25
N VAL A 171 -4.54 -21.92 -1.57
CA VAL A 171 -4.52 -21.88 -0.10
C VAL A 171 -5.44 -22.96 0.48
N LEU A 172 -6.69 -23.06 0.02
CA LEU A 172 -7.65 -24.06 0.49
C LEU A 172 -7.17 -25.50 0.23
N TYR A 173 -6.64 -25.76 -0.97
CA TYR A 173 -6.09 -27.06 -1.30
C TYR A 173 -4.97 -27.50 -0.33
N PHE A 174 -4.00 -26.62 -0.08
CA PHE A 174 -2.89 -26.94 0.81
C PHE A 174 -3.30 -27.00 2.28
N VAL A 175 -4.23 -26.18 2.71
CA VAL A 175 -4.80 -26.26 4.06
C VAL A 175 -5.50 -27.59 4.28
N GLN A 176 -6.35 -28.02 3.34
CA GLN A 176 -7.04 -29.32 3.41
C GLN A 176 -6.06 -30.50 3.33
N SER A 177 -5.05 -30.39 2.45
CA SER A 177 -4.00 -31.41 2.32
C SER A 177 -3.19 -31.55 3.61
N ALA A 178 -2.83 -30.43 4.25
CA ALA A 178 -2.11 -30.43 5.53
C ALA A 178 -2.96 -31.02 6.67
N GLN A 179 -4.25 -30.70 6.72
CA GLN A 179 -5.18 -31.27 7.71
C GLN A 179 -5.39 -32.79 7.52
N SER A 180 -5.28 -33.31 6.29
CA SER A 180 -5.35 -34.75 6.03
C SER A 180 -4.04 -35.50 6.32
N GLY A 181 -3.10 -34.89 7.02
CA GLY A 181 -1.85 -35.51 7.48
C GLY A 181 -0.67 -35.40 6.49
N LYS A 182 -0.87 -34.80 5.32
CA LYS A 182 0.21 -34.52 4.36
C LYS A 182 0.83 -33.16 4.66
N VAL A 183 1.57 -33.05 5.77
CA VAL A 183 2.23 -31.79 6.14
C VAL A 183 3.32 -31.47 5.11
N PRO A 184 3.23 -30.35 4.37
CA PRO A 184 4.24 -29.98 3.40
C PRO A 184 5.56 -29.63 4.10
N PHE A 185 6.67 -29.93 3.43
CA PHE A 185 8.00 -29.58 3.94
C PHE A 185 8.14 -28.03 3.99
N VAL A 186 8.51 -27.54 5.17
CA VAL A 186 8.92 -26.16 5.40
C VAL A 186 10.43 -26.14 5.64
N ARG A 187 11.14 -25.28 4.90
CA ARG A 187 12.58 -25.10 5.07
C ARG A 187 12.87 -24.59 6.48
N ARG A 188 13.89 -25.15 7.13
CA ARG A 188 14.37 -24.66 8.43
C ARG A 188 14.90 -23.23 8.28
N ILE A 189 14.48 -22.33 9.16
CA ILE A 189 14.82 -20.91 9.14
C ILE A 189 15.95 -20.68 10.15
N PRO A 190 17.11 -20.12 9.74
CA PRO A 190 18.25 -19.92 10.66
C PRO A 190 17.91 -19.10 11.90
N GLY A 191 16.98 -18.14 11.79
CA GLY A 191 16.54 -17.33 12.92
C GLY A 191 15.83 -18.12 14.03
N ILE A 192 15.27 -19.32 13.73
CA ILE A 192 14.67 -20.19 14.75
C ILE A 192 15.77 -20.85 15.57
N ASP A 193 16.83 -21.30 14.92
CA ASP A 193 18.00 -21.87 15.60
C ASP A 193 18.68 -20.81 16.48
N ALA A 194 18.71 -19.56 16.03
CA ALA A 194 19.22 -18.44 16.81
C ALA A 194 18.40 -18.17 18.09
N ILE A 195 17.08 -18.39 18.07
CA ILE A 195 16.24 -18.30 19.27
C ILE A 195 16.66 -19.38 20.30
N GLU A 196 16.84 -20.61 19.85
CA GLU A 196 17.28 -21.70 20.75
C GLU A 196 18.68 -21.42 21.34
N GLU A 197 19.61 -20.92 20.52
CA GLU A 197 20.96 -20.53 20.94
C GLU A 197 20.93 -19.41 21.98
N ALA A 198 20.12 -18.34 21.71
CA ALA A 198 19.97 -17.20 22.60
C ALA A 198 19.42 -17.61 23.98
N ILE A 199 18.41 -18.50 24.00
CA ILE A 199 17.85 -19.03 25.24
C ILE A 199 18.88 -19.91 25.95
N GLY A 200 19.61 -20.75 25.22
CA GLY A 200 20.69 -21.60 25.81
C GLY A 200 21.74 -20.74 26.52
N ARG A 201 22.21 -19.69 25.87
CA ARG A 201 23.16 -18.76 26.50
C ARG A 201 22.58 -18.02 27.71
N ALA A 202 21.30 -17.59 27.64
CA ALA A 202 20.63 -16.96 28.77
C ALA A 202 20.61 -17.93 29.98
N THR A 203 20.38 -19.20 29.72
CA THR A 203 20.42 -20.30 30.75
C THR A 203 21.80 -20.43 31.35
N GLU A 204 22.85 -20.51 30.53
CA GLU A 204 24.26 -20.64 31.00
C GLU A 204 24.67 -19.43 31.86
N MET A 205 24.18 -18.23 31.52
CA MET A 205 24.47 -17.00 32.25
C MET A 205 23.59 -16.80 33.49
N GLY A 206 22.55 -17.65 33.69
CA GLY A 206 21.58 -17.49 34.79
C GLY A 206 20.79 -16.18 34.72
N ARG A 207 20.58 -15.63 33.53
CA ARG A 207 19.92 -14.33 33.30
C ARG A 207 18.61 -14.54 32.54
N PRO A 208 17.60 -13.63 32.72
CA PRO A 208 16.31 -13.79 32.08
C PRO A 208 16.37 -13.60 30.57
N VAL A 209 15.36 -14.14 29.89
CA VAL A 209 15.01 -13.84 28.51
C VAL A 209 13.93 -12.75 28.51
N LEU A 210 14.14 -11.70 27.75
CA LEU A 210 13.13 -10.66 27.50
C LEU A 210 12.48 -10.94 26.14
N TYR A 211 11.17 -11.10 26.11
CA TYR A 211 10.39 -11.28 24.87
C TYR A 211 9.46 -10.11 24.65
N VAL A 212 9.59 -9.43 23.52
CA VAL A 212 8.83 -8.25 23.13
C VAL A 212 7.92 -8.56 21.92
N PRO A 213 6.59 -8.71 22.11
CA PRO A 213 5.67 -9.16 21.05
C PRO A 213 5.25 -8.04 20.08
N GLY A 214 5.95 -6.91 20.05
CA GLY A 214 5.55 -5.71 19.32
C GLY A 214 4.67 -4.78 20.14
N ILE A 215 4.20 -3.70 19.50
CA ILE A 215 3.43 -2.64 20.18
C ILE A 215 2.01 -2.49 19.65
N LEU A 216 1.55 -3.33 18.73
CA LEU A 216 0.20 -3.26 18.17
C LEU A 216 -0.75 -4.30 18.77
N ASP A 217 -2.04 -4.08 18.53
CA ASP A 217 -3.12 -4.97 18.99
C ASP A 217 -3.25 -6.21 18.08
N ILE A 218 -4.21 -7.08 18.38
CA ILE A 218 -4.45 -8.36 17.71
C ILE A 218 -4.95 -8.23 16.25
N ASP A 219 -5.43 -7.06 15.85
CA ASP A 219 -5.80 -6.77 14.46
C ASP A 219 -4.60 -6.79 13.51
N GLU A 220 -3.38 -6.65 14.05
CA GLU A 220 -2.15 -6.78 13.28
C GLU A 220 -1.65 -8.24 13.28
N ILE A 221 -1.52 -8.81 12.06
CA ILE A 221 -1.11 -10.21 11.85
C ILE A 221 0.28 -10.50 12.44
N GLN A 222 1.18 -9.53 12.46
CA GLN A 222 2.51 -9.67 13.03
C GLN A 222 2.47 -9.89 14.55
N THR A 223 1.54 -9.22 15.24
CA THR A 223 1.31 -9.43 16.69
C THR A 223 0.84 -10.87 16.96
N VAL A 224 -0.10 -11.36 16.14
CA VAL A 224 -0.56 -12.76 16.24
C VAL A 224 0.59 -13.74 16.01
N ALA A 225 1.41 -13.53 14.98
CA ALA A 225 2.58 -14.37 14.71
C ALA A 225 3.59 -14.34 15.86
N GLY A 226 3.83 -13.16 16.44
CA GLY A 226 4.69 -13.01 17.62
C GLY A 226 4.17 -13.77 18.82
N LEU A 227 2.86 -13.73 19.11
CA LEU A 227 2.24 -14.45 20.22
C LEU A 227 2.32 -15.98 20.02
N VAL A 228 2.18 -16.47 18.80
CA VAL A 228 2.38 -17.91 18.48
C VAL A 228 3.83 -18.35 18.70
N ILE A 229 4.80 -17.52 18.33
CA ILE A 229 6.23 -17.78 18.58
C ILE A 229 6.52 -17.77 20.09
N LEU A 230 5.86 -16.88 20.85
CA LEU A 230 6.00 -16.77 22.30
C LEU A 230 5.74 -18.09 23.02
N GLU A 231 4.71 -18.86 22.61
CA GLU A 231 4.43 -20.17 23.21
C GLU A 231 5.65 -21.11 23.10
N SER A 232 6.28 -21.13 21.91
CA SER A 232 7.46 -21.96 21.68
C SER A 232 8.68 -21.49 22.47
N VAL A 233 8.87 -20.17 22.57
CA VAL A 233 9.92 -19.57 23.41
C VAL A 233 9.67 -19.90 24.88
N ALA A 234 8.45 -19.76 25.37
CA ALA A 234 8.06 -20.10 26.75
C ALA A 234 8.28 -21.59 27.05
N ARG A 235 7.99 -22.47 26.11
CA ARG A 235 8.27 -23.91 26.24
C ARG A 235 9.78 -24.19 26.38
N LEU A 236 10.61 -23.49 25.60
CA LEU A 236 12.08 -23.66 25.69
C LEU A 236 12.63 -23.07 27.01
N THR A 237 12.19 -21.90 27.42
CA THR A 237 12.60 -21.28 28.68
C THR A 237 12.17 -22.11 29.88
N ALA A 238 10.96 -22.70 29.86
CA ALA A 238 10.48 -23.63 30.88
C ALA A 238 11.35 -24.92 30.95
N LYS A 239 11.72 -25.47 29.76
CA LYS A 239 12.59 -26.66 29.69
C LYS A 239 13.96 -26.41 30.31
N TYR A 240 14.54 -25.23 30.06
CA TYR A 240 15.87 -24.87 30.55
C TYR A 240 15.84 -24.16 31.92
N GLN A 241 14.66 -23.93 32.51
CA GLN A 241 14.48 -23.24 33.79
C GLN A 241 14.99 -21.79 33.77
N THR A 242 14.89 -21.13 32.63
CA THR A 242 15.31 -19.76 32.45
C THR A 242 14.11 -18.82 32.66
N PRO A 243 14.20 -17.78 33.48
CA PRO A 243 13.11 -16.82 33.65
C PRO A 243 12.81 -16.07 32.32
N ILE A 244 11.51 -15.86 32.06
CA ILE A 244 11.05 -15.07 30.92
C ILE A 244 10.31 -13.83 31.40
N VAL A 245 10.50 -12.70 30.71
CA VAL A 245 9.77 -11.45 30.95
C VAL A 245 9.14 -11.00 29.65
N VAL A 246 7.83 -10.73 29.65
CA VAL A 246 7.05 -10.37 28.47
C VAL A 246 6.27 -9.09 28.72
N PRO A 247 6.79 -7.91 28.38
CA PRO A 247 6.06 -6.66 28.44
C PRO A 247 5.08 -6.55 27.26
N VAL A 248 3.82 -6.21 27.55
CA VAL A 248 2.75 -6.14 26.54
C VAL A 248 2.03 -4.79 26.65
N THR A 249 1.58 -4.25 25.53
CA THR A 249 0.98 -2.90 25.40
C THR A 249 -0.53 -2.87 25.54
N TYR A 250 -1.25 -3.87 25.01
CA TYR A 250 -2.71 -3.88 24.93
C TYR A 250 -3.33 -5.02 25.76
N PRO A 251 -4.56 -4.84 26.29
CA PRO A 251 -5.19 -5.83 27.15
C PRO A 251 -5.47 -7.17 26.46
N ILE A 252 -5.86 -7.17 25.18
CA ILE A 252 -6.16 -8.41 24.46
C ILE A 252 -4.88 -9.22 24.19
N PRO A 253 -3.81 -8.67 23.57
CA PRO A 253 -2.52 -9.32 23.50
C PRO A 253 -1.96 -9.77 24.87
N PHE A 254 -2.20 -9.00 25.94
CA PHE A 254 -1.78 -9.35 27.30
C PHE A 254 -2.42 -10.69 27.76
N THR A 255 -3.75 -10.81 27.65
CA THR A 255 -4.46 -12.03 28.03
C THR A 255 -4.01 -13.24 27.19
N ILE A 256 -3.79 -13.02 25.89
CA ILE A 256 -3.30 -14.09 25.00
C ILE A 256 -1.84 -14.44 25.35
N ALA A 257 -0.98 -13.47 25.63
CA ALA A 257 0.40 -13.71 26.02
C ALA A 257 0.49 -14.54 27.33
N GLU A 258 -0.34 -14.23 28.32
CA GLU A 258 -0.44 -15.03 29.55
C GLU A 258 -0.80 -16.50 29.24
N GLU A 259 -1.80 -16.72 28.39
CA GLU A 259 -2.23 -18.08 28.03
C GLU A 259 -1.15 -18.81 27.19
N MET A 260 -0.47 -18.09 26.25
CA MET A 260 0.63 -18.67 25.47
C MET A 260 1.82 -19.07 26.34
N VAL A 261 2.21 -18.23 27.30
CA VAL A 261 3.29 -18.57 28.25
C VAL A 261 2.89 -19.75 29.10
N LYS A 262 1.69 -19.75 29.70
CA LYS A 262 1.16 -20.85 30.50
C LYS A 262 1.07 -22.15 29.70
N SER A 263 0.57 -22.11 28.46
CA SER A 263 0.56 -23.25 27.53
C SER A 263 1.96 -23.79 27.25
N GLY A 264 2.93 -22.90 27.01
CA GLY A 264 4.33 -23.29 26.84
C GLY A 264 4.91 -24.04 28.02
N TYR A 265 4.65 -23.57 29.24
CA TYR A 265 5.07 -24.26 30.48
C TYR A 265 4.37 -25.60 30.65
N LEU A 266 3.08 -25.68 30.32
CA LEU A 266 2.33 -26.95 30.35
C LEU A 266 2.92 -27.97 29.36
N HIS A 267 3.17 -27.53 28.11
CA HIS A 267 3.78 -28.38 27.08
C HIS A 267 5.24 -28.80 27.40
N ALA A 268 5.94 -28.04 28.23
CA ALA A 268 7.24 -28.40 28.74
C ALA A 268 7.16 -29.42 29.90
N GLY A 269 5.96 -29.75 30.41
CA GLY A 269 5.74 -30.63 31.55
C GLY A 269 6.09 -30.00 32.90
N ARG A 270 6.07 -28.65 32.98
CA ARG A 270 6.44 -27.87 34.18
C ARG A 270 5.43 -26.75 34.51
N PRO A 271 4.13 -27.05 34.63
CA PRO A 271 3.12 -26.05 34.90
C PRO A 271 3.35 -25.34 36.27
N GLU A 272 3.99 -25.98 37.22
CA GLU A 272 4.32 -25.45 38.54
C GLU A 272 5.38 -24.35 38.51
N ALA A 273 6.19 -24.29 37.44
CA ALA A 273 7.24 -23.27 37.30
C ALA A 273 6.72 -21.99 36.63
N TYR A 274 5.47 -21.96 36.21
CA TYR A 274 4.85 -20.77 35.63
C TYR A 274 4.68 -19.68 36.69
N ASP A 275 5.26 -18.49 36.40
CA ASP A 275 5.10 -17.29 37.20
C ASP A 275 4.13 -16.31 36.48
N PRO A 276 2.96 -16.04 37.05
CA PRO A 276 2.03 -15.05 36.48
C PRO A 276 2.62 -13.64 36.28
N THR A 277 3.66 -13.30 37.04
CA THR A 277 4.33 -11.98 36.92
C THR A 277 5.28 -11.88 35.73
N SER A 278 5.50 -12.98 35.01
CA SER A 278 6.36 -13.02 33.83
C SER A 278 5.78 -12.18 32.66
N VAL A 279 4.46 -12.15 32.54
CA VAL A 279 3.78 -11.28 31.56
C VAL A 279 3.32 -10.01 32.27
N ARG A 280 3.69 -8.85 31.71
CA ARG A 280 3.44 -7.56 32.35
C ARG A 280 2.74 -6.61 31.40
N PHE A 281 1.57 -6.13 31.79
CA PHE A 281 0.95 -5.02 31.10
C PHE A 281 1.73 -3.74 31.40
N VAL A 282 2.12 -3.00 30.36
CA VAL A 282 2.96 -1.79 30.51
C VAL A 282 2.15 -0.53 30.17
N SER A 283 2.13 -0.13 28.93
CA SER A 283 1.44 1.08 28.47
C SER A 283 1.13 0.98 26.98
N PRO A 284 -0.03 1.43 26.51
CA PRO A 284 -0.34 1.53 25.09
C PRO A 284 0.36 2.72 24.41
N GLU A 285 0.97 3.63 25.17
CA GLU A 285 1.71 4.76 24.63
C GLU A 285 3.12 4.32 24.25
N GLN A 286 3.51 4.58 22.99
CA GLN A 286 4.74 4.09 22.37
C GLN A 286 6.02 4.40 23.13
N PHE A 287 6.21 5.67 23.54
CA PHE A 287 7.43 6.08 24.21
C PHE A 287 7.46 5.67 25.69
N ALA A 288 6.31 5.66 26.36
CA ALA A 288 6.20 5.14 27.72
C ALA A 288 6.48 3.64 27.78
N TYR A 289 5.99 2.89 26.79
CA TYR A 289 6.33 1.47 26.60
C TYR A 289 7.83 1.28 26.42
N THR A 290 8.42 2.00 25.46
CA THR A 290 9.86 1.94 25.17
C THR A 290 10.71 2.24 26.38
N ALA A 291 10.37 3.30 27.13
CA ALA A 291 11.08 3.66 28.36
C ALA A 291 10.95 2.58 29.44
N SER A 292 9.76 1.98 29.59
CA SER A 292 9.51 0.91 30.55
C SER A 292 10.27 -0.36 30.20
N VAL A 293 10.27 -0.77 28.93
CA VAL A 293 11.03 -1.94 28.43
C VAL A 293 12.54 -1.70 28.58
N GLY A 294 13.02 -0.50 28.22
CA GLY A 294 14.40 -0.09 28.47
C GLY A 294 14.78 -0.14 29.96
N GLY A 295 13.86 0.29 30.83
CA GLY A 295 14.02 0.18 32.28
C GLY A 295 14.13 -1.28 32.77
N VAL A 296 13.33 -2.19 32.22
CA VAL A 296 13.45 -3.64 32.46
C VAL A 296 14.82 -4.15 32.00
N MET A 297 15.24 -3.77 30.79
CA MET A 297 16.56 -4.15 30.27
C MET A 297 17.70 -3.72 31.18
N LEU A 298 17.70 -2.48 31.61
CA LEU A 298 18.78 -1.93 32.47
C LEU A 298 18.80 -2.54 33.88
N ARG A 299 17.63 -2.87 34.46
CA ARG A 299 17.49 -3.43 35.79
C ARG A 299 17.73 -4.92 35.81
N ASP A 300 17.01 -5.66 34.97
CA ASP A 300 16.98 -7.13 35.01
C ASP A 300 18.11 -7.71 34.15
N LYS A 301 18.76 -6.91 33.29
CA LYS A 301 19.90 -7.25 32.42
C LYS A 301 19.71 -8.58 31.70
N PRO A 302 18.68 -8.74 30.86
CA PRO A 302 18.44 -9.99 30.15
C PRO A 302 19.66 -10.39 29.32
N ALA A 303 19.97 -11.67 29.26
CA ALA A 303 21.05 -12.18 28.41
C ALA A 303 20.61 -12.35 26.96
N ALA A 304 19.30 -12.55 26.72
CA ALA A 304 18.71 -12.63 25.40
C ALA A 304 17.49 -11.70 25.32
N VAL A 305 17.35 -11.00 24.20
CA VAL A 305 16.18 -10.18 23.87
C VAL A 305 15.62 -10.64 22.54
N ILE A 306 14.33 -10.95 22.53
CA ILE A 306 13.62 -11.48 21.36
C ILE A 306 12.49 -10.50 21.01
N TYR A 307 12.60 -9.84 19.85
CA TYR A 307 11.61 -8.92 19.31
C TYR A 307 10.83 -9.59 18.19
N MET A 308 9.56 -9.90 18.38
CA MET A 308 8.74 -10.60 17.36
C MET A 308 7.39 -9.94 17.21
N GLY A 309 7.16 -9.21 16.12
CA GLY A 309 5.89 -8.54 15.89
C GLY A 309 6.00 -7.23 15.08
N ALA A 310 5.01 -6.35 15.28
CA ALA A 310 4.99 -5.04 14.65
C ALA A 310 5.68 -3.99 15.52
N PHE A 311 6.58 -3.24 14.91
CA PHE A 311 7.35 -2.17 15.54
C PHE A 311 7.35 -0.92 14.67
N PHE A 312 7.62 0.24 15.31
CA PHE A 312 7.83 1.53 14.66
C PHE A 312 9.14 2.16 15.15
N ALA A 313 9.13 3.48 15.46
CA ALA A 313 10.34 4.20 15.85
C ALA A 313 11.02 3.67 17.12
N GLU A 314 10.28 2.99 18.02
CA GLU A 314 10.83 2.35 19.23
C GLU A 314 11.81 1.23 18.95
N SER A 315 11.74 0.58 17.78
CA SER A 315 12.62 -0.52 17.39
C SER A 315 14.10 -0.15 17.53
N LEU A 316 14.47 1.05 17.07
CA LEU A 316 15.84 1.53 17.18
C LEU A 316 16.29 1.70 18.65
N LEU A 317 15.44 2.35 19.46
CA LEU A 317 15.77 2.61 20.88
C LEU A 317 15.91 1.31 21.68
N LEU A 318 15.01 0.35 21.43
CA LEU A 318 15.02 -0.96 22.10
C LEU A 318 16.25 -1.76 21.68
N ALA A 319 16.53 -1.86 20.38
CA ALA A 319 17.64 -2.61 19.85
C ALA A 319 18.99 -2.03 20.26
N GLU A 320 19.14 -0.70 20.27
CA GLU A 320 20.34 0.00 20.76
C GLU A 320 20.56 -0.25 22.27
N THR A 321 19.49 -0.18 23.06
CA THR A 321 19.56 -0.47 24.51
C THR A 321 20.02 -1.92 24.73
N GLY A 322 19.44 -2.88 24.03
CA GLY A 322 19.84 -4.29 24.11
C GLY A 322 21.30 -4.53 23.69
N PHE A 323 21.74 -3.88 22.61
CA PHE A 323 23.11 -3.95 22.14
C PHE A 323 24.09 -3.38 23.18
N SER A 324 23.79 -2.22 23.75
CA SER A 324 24.65 -1.58 24.75
C SER A 324 24.85 -2.41 26.02
N MET A 325 23.91 -3.30 26.34
CA MET A 325 23.99 -4.23 27.48
C MET A 325 24.70 -5.54 27.14
N GLY A 326 25.04 -5.78 25.89
CA GLY A 326 25.63 -7.02 25.42
C GLY A 326 24.68 -8.22 25.46
N ALA A 327 23.38 -7.98 25.34
CA ALA A 327 22.40 -9.05 25.19
C ALA A 327 22.42 -9.59 23.76
N ILE A 328 22.19 -10.91 23.62
CA ILE A 328 21.97 -11.50 22.29
C ILE A 328 20.57 -11.09 21.82
N GLN A 329 20.50 -10.54 20.63
CA GLN A 329 19.26 -9.99 20.12
C GLN A 329 18.80 -10.74 18.88
N VAL A 330 17.55 -11.24 18.92
CA VAL A 330 16.87 -11.86 17.79
C VAL A 330 15.63 -11.05 17.49
N ALA A 331 15.52 -10.52 16.26
CA ALA A 331 14.39 -9.73 15.86
C ALA A 331 13.61 -10.36 14.69
N GLY A 332 12.30 -10.15 14.64
CA GLY A 332 11.44 -10.56 13.53
C GLY A 332 10.31 -9.57 13.33
N THR A 333 10.29 -8.91 12.16
CA THR A 333 9.22 -7.99 11.77
C THR A 333 8.99 -8.03 10.26
N ALA A 334 7.73 -7.82 9.84
CA ALA A 334 7.38 -7.63 8.44
C ALA A 334 7.34 -6.14 8.04
N ASN A 335 7.57 -5.23 8.98
CA ASN A 335 7.59 -3.79 8.69
C ASN A 335 8.93 -3.42 8.02
N VAL A 336 8.88 -3.18 6.72
CA VAL A 336 10.05 -2.88 5.87
C VAL A 336 10.84 -1.65 6.37
N HIS A 337 10.15 -0.66 6.93
CA HIS A 337 10.80 0.57 7.42
C HIS A 337 11.62 0.36 8.70
N GLN A 338 11.33 -0.69 9.47
CA GLN A 338 12.03 -0.99 10.72
C GLN A 338 13.12 -2.06 10.57
N LEU A 339 13.07 -2.85 9.51
CA LEU A 339 14.06 -3.88 9.23
C LEU A 339 15.52 -3.39 9.27
N PRO A 340 15.87 -2.22 8.66
CA PRO A 340 17.25 -1.75 8.70
C PRO A 340 17.80 -1.55 10.12
N PHE A 341 16.97 -1.10 11.06
CA PHE A 341 17.40 -0.89 12.44
C PHE A 341 17.70 -2.21 13.15
N PHE A 342 16.85 -3.20 12.97
CA PHE A 342 17.09 -4.54 13.52
C PHE A 342 18.25 -5.27 12.86
N VAL A 343 18.42 -5.15 11.54
CA VAL A 343 19.57 -5.76 10.84
C VAL A 343 20.91 -5.22 11.31
N VAL A 344 20.97 -3.94 11.70
CA VAL A 344 22.20 -3.31 12.17
C VAL A 344 22.48 -3.60 13.65
N ALA A 345 21.45 -3.67 14.49
CA ALA A 345 21.59 -3.73 15.94
C ALA A 345 21.40 -5.14 16.55
N CYS A 346 20.74 -6.05 15.83
CA CYS A 346 20.48 -7.42 16.32
C CYS A 346 21.43 -8.44 15.70
N ASP A 347 21.72 -9.50 16.44
CA ASP A 347 22.59 -10.59 15.98
C ASP A 347 21.92 -11.41 14.87
N TYR A 348 20.60 -11.60 14.96
CA TYR A 348 19.80 -12.34 13.99
C TYR A 348 18.49 -11.60 13.69
N THR A 349 18.09 -11.61 12.41
CA THR A 349 16.86 -10.95 11.98
C THR A 349 16.06 -11.84 11.04
N LEU A 350 14.80 -12.08 11.39
CA LEU A 350 13.76 -12.70 10.56
C LEU A 350 13.12 -11.61 9.71
N ILE A 351 13.27 -11.69 8.40
CA ILE A 351 12.89 -10.62 7.47
C ILE A 351 11.52 -10.88 6.86
N GLY A 352 10.56 -9.98 7.13
CA GLY A 352 9.28 -9.97 6.44
C GLY A 352 8.48 -11.26 6.67
N GLU A 353 8.30 -12.04 5.60
CA GLU A 353 7.53 -13.29 5.66
C GLU A 353 8.18 -14.41 6.49
N GLU A 354 9.47 -14.31 6.79
CA GLU A 354 10.14 -15.30 7.67
C GLU A 354 9.54 -15.30 9.08
N LEU A 355 8.99 -14.17 9.55
CA LEU A 355 8.26 -14.10 10.81
C LEU A 355 7.04 -15.04 10.81
N TYR A 356 6.25 -15.02 9.72
CA TYR A 356 5.07 -15.88 9.58
C TYR A 356 5.47 -17.35 9.36
N ALA A 357 6.51 -17.57 8.60
CA ALA A 357 7.05 -18.90 8.38
C ALA A 357 7.60 -19.51 9.68
N ALA A 358 8.26 -18.69 10.54
CA ALA A 358 8.71 -19.11 11.85
C ALA A 358 7.54 -19.47 12.78
N SER A 359 6.47 -18.68 12.80
CA SER A 359 5.28 -18.98 13.59
C SER A 359 4.62 -20.29 13.15
N ALA A 360 4.48 -20.51 11.84
CA ALA A 360 3.92 -21.75 11.29
C ALA A 360 4.81 -22.98 11.57
N TYR A 361 6.14 -22.82 11.49
CA TYR A 361 7.10 -23.89 11.76
C TYR A 361 7.11 -24.29 13.23
N LEU A 362 7.08 -23.32 14.14
CA LEU A 362 7.15 -23.56 15.58
C LEU A 362 5.84 -24.10 16.14
N SER A 363 4.69 -23.59 15.68
CA SER A 363 3.37 -24.08 16.12
C SER A 363 3.05 -25.47 15.61
N LYS A 364 3.64 -25.87 14.46
CA LYS A 364 3.31 -27.10 13.72
C LYS A 364 1.81 -27.22 13.39
N GLU A 365 1.09 -26.13 13.40
CA GLU A 365 -0.33 -26.14 13.10
C GLU A 365 -0.56 -26.37 11.59
N PRO A 366 -1.30 -27.44 11.19
CA PRO A 366 -1.46 -27.78 9.77
C PRO A 366 -2.08 -26.67 8.94
N LYS A 367 -2.97 -25.86 9.53
CA LYS A 367 -3.61 -24.75 8.84
C LYS A 367 -2.60 -23.65 8.45
N LEU A 368 -1.72 -23.27 9.38
CA LEU A 368 -0.71 -22.24 9.14
C LEU A 368 0.32 -22.70 8.11
N VAL A 369 0.81 -23.94 8.25
CA VAL A 369 1.76 -24.53 7.30
C VAL A 369 1.15 -24.68 5.91
N GLY A 370 -0.13 -25.09 5.83
CA GLY A 370 -0.86 -25.18 4.57
C GLY A 370 -1.06 -23.81 3.89
N ALA A 371 -1.46 -22.80 4.65
CA ALA A 371 -1.64 -21.43 4.15
C ALA A 371 -0.33 -20.84 3.61
N LEU A 372 0.77 -21.02 4.33
CA LEU A 372 2.11 -20.58 3.88
C LEU A 372 2.50 -21.23 2.56
N LYS A 373 2.30 -22.56 2.43
CA LYS A 373 2.63 -23.28 1.19
C LYS A 373 1.75 -22.88 0.01
N GLY A 374 0.47 -22.58 0.27
CA GLY A 374 -0.44 -22.05 -0.74
C GLY A 374 0.01 -20.68 -1.25
N ALA A 375 0.46 -19.80 -0.35
CA ALA A 375 1.03 -18.51 -0.70
C ALA A 375 2.33 -18.64 -1.52
N ASP A 376 3.22 -19.57 -1.17
CA ASP A 376 4.45 -19.83 -1.91
C ASP A 376 4.18 -20.31 -3.34
N LEU A 377 3.19 -21.19 -3.53
CA LEU A 377 2.82 -21.64 -4.87
C LEU A 377 2.24 -20.51 -5.71
N MET A 378 1.46 -19.62 -5.09
CA MET A 378 0.95 -18.44 -5.80
C MET A 378 2.09 -17.50 -6.23
N LYS A 379 3.08 -17.25 -5.35
CA LYS A 379 4.28 -16.48 -5.73
C LYS A 379 5.00 -17.11 -6.92
N LEU A 380 5.18 -18.43 -6.90
CA LEU A 380 5.78 -19.16 -8.02
C LEU A 380 4.98 -19.00 -9.31
N ALA A 381 3.64 -19.09 -9.23
CA ALA A 381 2.76 -18.90 -10.37
C ALA A 381 2.87 -17.47 -10.96
N VAL A 382 2.93 -16.46 -10.10
CA VAL A 382 3.12 -15.07 -10.54
C VAL A 382 4.49 -14.86 -11.19
N ILE A 383 5.57 -15.40 -10.61
CA ILE A 383 6.92 -15.33 -11.19
C ILE A 383 6.93 -16.03 -12.56
N ALA A 384 6.34 -17.22 -12.68
CA ALA A 384 6.25 -17.94 -13.95
C ALA A 384 5.46 -17.14 -14.99
N ALA A 385 4.33 -16.53 -14.59
CA ALA A 385 3.53 -15.68 -15.49
C ALA A 385 4.30 -14.44 -15.97
N LEU A 386 5.08 -13.81 -15.08
CA LEU A 386 5.94 -12.68 -15.44
C LEU A 386 7.06 -13.09 -16.42
N LEU A 387 7.73 -14.22 -16.18
CA LEU A 387 8.78 -14.72 -17.06
C LEU A 387 8.22 -15.09 -18.44
N VAL A 388 7.09 -15.78 -18.48
CA VAL A 388 6.40 -16.13 -19.73
C VAL A 388 5.94 -14.88 -20.47
N GLY A 389 5.37 -13.90 -19.75
CA GLY A 389 4.94 -12.62 -20.33
C GLY A 389 6.12 -11.85 -20.93
N CYS A 390 7.25 -11.78 -20.23
CA CYS A 390 8.47 -11.15 -20.74
C CYS A 390 9.01 -11.85 -22.00
N LEU A 391 9.01 -13.18 -22.00
CA LEU A 391 9.45 -14.00 -23.14
C LEU A 391 8.54 -13.78 -24.37
N LEU A 392 7.23 -13.81 -24.17
CA LEU A 392 6.24 -13.61 -25.24
C LEU A 392 6.37 -12.20 -25.85
N GLU A 393 6.54 -11.16 -25.01
CA GLU A 393 6.73 -9.79 -25.52
C GLU A 393 8.06 -9.65 -26.29
N THR A 394 9.13 -10.31 -25.83
CA THR A 394 10.43 -10.35 -26.53
C THR A 394 10.31 -11.04 -27.89
N LEU A 395 9.44 -12.04 -28.00
CA LEU A 395 9.15 -12.75 -29.26
C LEU A 395 8.09 -12.02 -30.12
N HIS A 396 7.68 -10.81 -29.77
CA HIS A 396 6.64 -10.01 -30.42
C HIS A 396 5.25 -10.70 -30.47
N ILE A 397 4.96 -11.60 -29.53
CA ILE A 397 3.66 -12.25 -29.40
C ILE A 397 2.82 -11.47 -28.38
N HIS A 398 2.03 -10.51 -28.84
CA HIS A 398 1.31 -9.55 -27.98
C HIS A 398 0.00 -10.09 -27.38
N GLY A 399 -0.30 -11.38 -27.46
CA GLY A 399 -1.57 -11.97 -27.00
C GLY A 399 -1.82 -11.79 -25.49
N LEU A 400 -0.80 -11.91 -24.65
CA LEU A 400 -0.93 -11.71 -23.19
C LEU A 400 -1.13 -10.24 -22.86
N ARG A 401 -0.43 -9.35 -23.54
CA ARG A 401 -0.56 -7.90 -23.37
C ARG A 401 -1.95 -7.42 -23.79
N THR A 402 -2.49 -7.88 -24.92
CA THR A 402 -3.84 -7.53 -25.34
C THR A 402 -4.89 -8.05 -24.38
N TRP A 403 -4.72 -9.26 -23.85
CA TRP A 403 -5.62 -9.81 -22.82
C TRP A 403 -5.55 -9.04 -21.49
N MET A 404 -4.40 -8.53 -21.09
CA MET A 404 -4.23 -7.72 -19.87
C MET A 404 -4.57 -6.24 -20.11
N ALA A 405 -4.39 -5.71 -21.32
CA ALA A 405 -4.62 -4.31 -21.67
C ALA A 405 -6.05 -4.03 -22.20
N SER A 406 -6.84 -5.07 -22.46
CA SER A 406 -8.28 -4.92 -22.74
C SER A 406 -9.08 -4.54 -21.48
N GLN A 407 -8.43 -3.78 -20.61
CA GLN A 407 -8.92 -3.38 -19.27
C GLN A 407 -8.96 -1.88 -19.14
#